data_15a1019f8deb5a80b95e7c19a93254bf
#
_entry.id   15a1019f8deb5a80b95e7c19a93254bf
#
_cell.length_a   1.000
_cell.length_b   1.000
_cell.length_c   1.000
_cell.angle_alpha   90.00
_cell.angle_beta   90.00
_cell.angle_gamma   90.00
#
_symmetry.space_group_name_H-M   'P 1'
#
loop_
_entity.id
_entity.type
_entity.pdbx_description
1 polymer ?
#
loop_
_entity_poly.entity_id
_entity_poly.type
_entity_poly.pdbx_seq_one_letter_code
_entity_poly.pdbx_strand_id
1 'polypeptide(L)'
;MAVEWVRDNIAAFGGDLSRMILFGQSAGAASVDSYTYSWASDPIVSGFLMESGAAGFGEALPSDNAEGWYNVSATLGCGTNATANSSEILSCLQSKDVWELLDAMESSSFTFNPSVDNITGFADYPALSKAGKFAQLPIVTGNNDFEAGIYIEVYALINQTESYTYWENHDNTTFACPAISGIMPAPCPV
;
A
#
# COMPACT_ATOMS: atom_id res chain seq x y z
N MET A 1 -15.50 1.82 -0.38
CA MET A 1 -16.31 1.70 0.88
C MET A 1 -16.03 2.85 1.86
N ALA A 2 -14.82 3.02 2.45
CA ALA A 2 -14.59 4.10 3.43
C ALA A 2 -14.79 5.52 2.87
N VAL A 3 -14.20 5.85 1.72
CA VAL A 3 -14.34 7.17 1.08
C VAL A 3 -15.79 7.45 0.68
N GLU A 4 -16.50 6.45 0.18
CA GLU A 4 -17.94 6.55 -0.15
C GLU A 4 -18.77 6.80 1.11
N TRP A 5 -18.48 6.09 2.20
CA TRP A 5 -19.17 6.32 3.46
C TRP A 5 -18.95 7.76 3.96
N VAL A 6 -17.73 8.27 3.89
CA VAL A 6 -17.45 9.67 4.25
C VAL A 6 -18.24 10.62 3.36
N ARG A 7 -18.23 10.43 2.03
CA ARG A 7 -19.04 11.23 1.10
C ARG A 7 -20.51 11.28 1.52
N ASP A 8 -21.07 10.10 1.83
CA ASP A 8 -22.51 9.98 2.09
C ASP A 8 -22.93 10.52 3.46
N ASN A 9 -21.98 10.67 4.40
CA ASN A 9 -22.28 11.03 5.79
C ASN A 9 -21.65 12.35 6.27
N ILE A 10 -20.62 12.87 5.61
CA ILE A 10 -19.78 13.96 6.14
C ILE A 10 -20.56 15.26 6.40
N ALA A 11 -21.65 15.50 5.66
CA ALA A 11 -22.51 16.67 5.85
C ALA A 11 -23.17 16.68 7.24
N ALA A 12 -23.50 15.50 7.79
CA ALA A 12 -24.07 15.37 9.14
C ALA A 12 -23.06 15.76 10.25
N PHE A 13 -21.76 15.77 9.93
CA PHE A 13 -20.67 16.19 10.81
C PHE A 13 -20.22 17.64 10.55
N GLY A 14 -20.93 18.38 9.70
CA GLY A 14 -20.58 19.75 9.33
C GLY A 14 -19.50 19.86 8.26
N GLY A 15 -19.12 18.76 7.63
CA GLY A 15 -18.16 18.73 6.53
C GLY A 15 -18.79 19.05 5.18
N ASP A 16 -17.93 19.31 4.20
CA ASP A 16 -18.32 19.66 2.84
C ASP A 16 -17.77 18.60 1.87
N LEU A 17 -18.65 17.83 1.26
CA LEU A 17 -18.32 16.76 0.33
C LEU A 17 -17.58 17.25 -0.94
N SER A 18 -17.71 18.54 -1.29
CA SER A 18 -16.98 19.12 -2.42
C SER A 18 -15.52 19.45 -2.11
N ARG A 19 -15.11 19.34 -0.86
CA ARG A 19 -13.77 19.67 -0.37
C ARG A 19 -13.09 18.53 0.36
N MET A 20 -13.42 17.31 0.01
CA MET A 20 -12.77 16.12 0.56
C MET A 20 -11.37 15.97 -0.05
N ILE A 21 -10.37 15.82 0.80
CA ILE A 21 -8.98 15.51 0.41
C ILE A 21 -8.64 14.13 0.96
N LEU A 22 -8.01 13.31 0.13
CA LEU A 22 -7.45 12.03 0.59
C LEU A 22 -5.98 12.25 0.94
N PHE A 23 -5.63 11.97 2.19
CA PHE A 23 -4.29 12.17 2.74
C PHE A 23 -3.70 10.86 3.26
N GLY A 24 -2.41 10.69 3.06
CA GLY A 24 -1.68 9.55 3.61
C GLY A 24 -0.18 9.78 3.75
N GLN A 25 0.41 9.10 4.72
CA GLN A 25 1.85 9.09 4.97
C GLN A 25 2.38 7.66 4.86
N SER A 26 3.58 7.45 4.30
CA SER A 26 4.23 6.15 4.13
C SER A 26 3.33 5.16 3.37
N ALA A 27 2.98 4.01 3.94
CA ALA A 27 2.03 3.07 3.36
C ALA A 27 0.66 3.70 3.06
N GLY A 28 0.24 4.70 3.85
CA GLY A 28 -0.95 5.49 3.58
C GLY A 28 -0.80 6.36 2.31
N ALA A 29 0.38 6.94 2.07
CA ALA A 29 0.66 7.67 0.83
C ALA A 29 0.65 6.73 -0.38
N ALA A 30 1.24 5.53 -0.27
CA ALA A 30 1.16 4.50 -1.29
C ALA A 30 -0.29 4.08 -1.58
N SER A 31 -1.12 3.99 -0.54
CA SER A 31 -2.56 3.70 -0.68
C SER A 31 -3.32 4.83 -1.37
N VAL A 32 -3.00 6.10 -1.07
CA VAL A 32 -3.57 7.26 -1.75
C VAL A 32 -3.17 7.28 -3.23
N ASP A 33 -1.91 7.01 -3.54
CA ASP A 33 -1.46 6.95 -4.92
C ASP A 33 -2.13 5.80 -5.69
N SER A 34 -2.20 4.60 -5.12
CA SER A 34 -2.95 3.48 -5.70
C SER A 34 -4.42 3.83 -5.95
N TYR A 35 -5.05 4.59 -5.04
CA TYR A 35 -6.41 5.08 -5.20
C TYR A 35 -6.56 5.96 -6.45
N THR A 36 -5.57 6.79 -6.78
CA THR A 36 -5.63 7.65 -7.98
C THR A 36 -5.82 6.84 -9.27
N TYR A 37 -5.25 5.65 -9.34
CA TYR A 37 -5.39 4.75 -10.50
C TYR A 37 -6.68 3.95 -10.46
N SER A 38 -7.05 3.45 -9.28
CA SER A 38 -8.24 2.61 -9.10
C SER A 38 -9.53 3.37 -9.32
N TRP A 39 -9.58 4.65 -8.94
CA TRP A 39 -10.72 5.57 -9.08
C TRP A 39 -10.42 6.72 -10.06
N ALA A 40 -9.69 6.43 -11.13
CA ALA A 40 -9.27 7.43 -12.10
C ALA A 40 -10.42 8.24 -12.72
N SER A 41 -11.59 7.62 -12.92
CA SER A 41 -12.75 8.26 -13.55
C SER A 41 -13.75 8.88 -12.56
N ASP A 42 -13.75 8.42 -11.31
CA ASP A 42 -14.64 8.93 -10.25
C ASP A 42 -13.93 8.89 -8.88
N PRO A 43 -13.01 9.82 -8.64
CA PRO A 43 -12.18 9.81 -7.44
C PRO A 43 -12.93 10.18 -6.16
N ILE A 44 -14.16 10.68 -6.23
CA ILE A 44 -15.00 11.13 -5.10
C ILE A 44 -14.42 12.35 -4.36
N VAL A 45 -13.09 12.42 -4.23
CA VAL A 45 -12.35 13.50 -3.56
C VAL A 45 -11.96 14.62 -4.53
N SER A 46 -11.59 15.77 -4.01
CA SER A 46 -11.20 16.96 -4.78
C SER A 46 -9.68 17.13 -4.91
N GLY A 47 -8.88 16.30 -4.26
CA GLY A 47 -7.41 16.34 -4.32
C GLY A 47 -6.77 15.29 -3.43
N PHE A 48 -5.46 15.18 -3.56
CA PHE A 48 -4.64 14.20 -2.87
C PHE A 48 -3.45 14.86 -2.18
N LEU A 49 -3.07 14.33 -1.01
CA LEU A 49 -1.86 14.70 -0.32
C LEU A 49 -1.12 13.42 0.08
N MET A 50 0.12 13.30 -0.34
CA MET A 50 0.95 12.12 -0.13
C MET A 50 2.29 12.51 0.49
N GLU A 51 2.63 11.90 1.60
CA GLU A 51 3.89 12.15 2.31
C GLU A 51 4.71 10.86 2.38
N SER A 52 5.92 10.90 1.82
CA SER A 52 6.92 9.83 1.94
C SER A 52 6.40 8.46 1.50
N GLY A 53 5.74 8.39 0.34
CA GLY A 53 5.25 7.13 -0.24
C GLY A 53 4.55 7.31 -1.58
N ALA A 54 4.57 6.24 -2.39
CA ALA A 54 3.90 6.16 -3.68
C ALA A 54 3.52 4.70 -4.01
N ALA A 55 2.57 4.52 -4.93
CA ALA A 55 2.25 3.20 -5.46
C ALA A 55 3.42 2.62 -6.25
N GLY A 56 3.68 1.33 -6.05
CA GLY A 56 4.83 0.68 -6.69
C GLY A 56 6.19 1.06 -6.10
N PHE A 57 6.21 1.76 -4.96
CA PHE A 57 7.42 1.97 -4.18
C PHE A 57 7.86 0.64 -3.56
N GLY A 58 9.10 0.24 -3.83
CA GLY A 58 9.64 -1.04 -3.40
C GLY A 58 9.46 -2.14 -4.46
N GLU A 59 9.14 -3.35 -4.04
CA GLU A 59 8.95 -4.50 -4.92
C GLU A 59 7.62 -4.41 -5.68
N ALA A 60 7.59 -4.99 -6.88
CA ALA A 60 6.35 -5.14 -7.63
C ALA A 60 5.32 -5.93 -6.81
N LEU A 61 4.06 -5.53 -6.90
CA LEU A 61 2.99 -6.25 -6.22
C LEU A 61 2.96 -7.72 -6.69
N PRO A 62 2.82 -8.69 -5.78
CA PRO A 62 2.73 -10.09 -6.17
C PRO A 62 1.45 -10.32 -7.01
N SER A 63 1.58 -11.15 -8.04
CA SER A 63 0.43 -11.56 -8.87
C SER A 63 -0.43 -12.64 -8.21
N ASP A 64 0.12 -13.34 -7.23
CA ASP A 64 -0.56 -14.37 -6.44
C ASP A 64 -0.07 -14.29 -4.99
N ASN A 65 -1.00 -14.18 -4.07
CA ASN A 65 -0.75 -14.10 -2.64
C ASN A 65 -1.64 -15.11 -1.86
N ALA A 66 -2.10 -16.15 -2.53
CA ALA A 66 -3.02 -17.12 -1.96
C ALA A 66 -2.36 -18.06 -0.94
N GLU A 67 -1.03 -18.18 -0.96
CA GLU A 67 -0.30 -19.08 -0.04
C GLU A 67 -0.54 -18.70 1.42
N GLY A 68 -0.41 -17.42 1.78
CA GLY A 68 -0.68 -16.92 3.12
C GLY A 68 -2.12 -17.19 3.57
N TRP A 69 -3.07 -16.98 2.68
CA TRP A 69 -4.47 -17.30 2.90
C TRP A 69 -4.68 -18.76 3.26
N TYR A 70 -4.12 -19.69 2.49
CA TYR A 70 -4.27 -21.12 2.74
C TYR A 70 -3.50 -21.59 3.98
N ASN A 71 -2.39 -20.99 4.32
CA ASN A 71 -1.64 -21.28 5.53
C ASN A 71 -2.45 -20.90 6.79
N VAL A 72 -2.98 -19.69 6.82
CA VAL A 72 -3.86 -19.23 7.94
C VAL A 72 -5.12 -20.09 8.02
N SER A 73 -5.74 -20.36 6.90
CA SER A 73 -6.94 -21.19 6.81
C SER A 73 -6.70 -22.62 7.34
N ALA A 74 -5.56 -23.23 6.96
CA ALA A 74 -5.18 -24.55 7.44
C ALA A 74 -4.92 -24.55 8.97
N THR A 75 -4.21 -23.53 9.47
CA THR A 75 -3.90 -23.37 10.91
C THR A 75 -5.16 -23.29 11.74
N LEU A 76 -6.19 -22.61 11.25
CA LEU A 76 -7.48 -22.46 11.92
C LEU A 76 -8.49 -23.59 11.64
N GLY A 77 -8.07 -24.63 10.91
CA GLY A 77 -8.92 -25.77 10.58
C GLY A 77 -10.03 -25.45 9.58
N CYS A 78 -9.88 -24.37 8.79
CA CYS A 78 -10.85 -23.95 7.78
C CYS A 78 -10.61 -24.60 6.41
N GLY A 79 -9.58 -25.43 6.28
CA GLY A 79 -9.26 -26.14 5.06
C GLY A 79 -8.17 -25.48 4.23
N THR A 80 -7.88 -26.10 3.08
CA THR A 80 -6.90 -25.65 2.09
C THR A 80 -7.53 -25.66 0.71
N ASN A 81 -6.82 -25.18 -0.32
CA ASN A 81 -7.28 -25.27 -1.71
C ASN A 81 -7.57 -26.72 -2.19
N ALA A 82 -7.01 -27.71 -1.51
CA ALA A 82 -7.26 -29.13 -1.81
C ALA A 82 -8.47 -29.73 -1.07
N THR A 83 -8.95 -29.10 -0.01
CA THR A 83 -9.96 -29.67 0.90
C THR A 83 -11.24 -28.86 1.01
N ALA A 84 -11.24 -27.59 0.60
CA ALA A 84 -12.41 -26.72 0.63
C ALA A 84 -12.36 -25.67 -0.48
N ASN A 85 -13.52 -25.18 -0.91
CA ASN A 85 -13.56 -24.05 -1.85
C ASN A 85 -13.39 -22.71 -1.12
N SER A 86 -13.03 -21.65 -1.83
CA SER A 86 -12.73 -20.33 -1.27
C SER A 86 -13.90 -19.74 -0.46
N SER A 87 -15.14 -20.01 -0.83
CA SER A 87 -16.33 -19.50 -0.11
C SER A 87 -16.51 -20.20 1.24
N GLU A 88 -16.26 -21.51 1.29
CA GLU A 88 -16.28 -22.28 2.54
C GLU A 88 -15.18 -21.83 3.49
N ILE A 89 -13.96 -21.66 2.96
CA ILE A 89 -12.83 -21.12 3.74
C ILE A 89 -13.17 -19.73 4.29
N LEU A 90 -13.67 -18.82 3.46
CA LEU A 90 -14.04 -17.48 3.88
C LEU A 90 -15.10 -17.49 4.97
N SER A 91 -16.16 -18.28 4.81
CA SER A 91 -17.22 -18.41 5.81
C SER A 91 -16.70 -18.97 7.14
N CYS A 92 -15.79 -19.94 7.07
CA CYS A 92 -15.15 -20.49 8.25
C CYS A 92 -14.28 -19.44 8.95
N LEU A 93 -13.42 -18.74 8.23
CA LEU A 93 -12.55 -17.69 8.79
C LEU A 93 -13.36 -16.54 9.40
N GLN A 94 -14.47 -16.14 8.77
CA GLN A 94 -15.38 -15.12 9.31
C GLN A 94 -16.07 -15.54 10.62
N SER A 95 -16.14 -16.84 10.91
CA SER A 95 -16.70 -17.36 12.16
C SER A 95 -15.70 -17.47 13.31
N LYS A 96 -14.40 -17.25 13.03
CA LYS A 96 -13.34 -17.34 14.04
C LYS A 96 -13.26 -16.08 14.89
N ASP A 97 -12.76 -16.26 16.11
CA ASP A 97 -12.42 -15.12 16.96
C ASP A 97 -11.28 -14.31 16.32
N VAL A 98 -11.33 -12.99 16.45
CA VAL A 98 -10.35 -12.09 15.82
C VAL A 98 -8.93 -12.33 16.34
N TRP A 99 -8.78 -12.69 17.61
CA TRP A 99 -7.47 -12.95 18.21
C TRP A 99 -6.87 -14.25 17.70
N GLU A 100 -7.70 -15.31 17.55
CA GLU A 100 -7.24 -16.55 16.90
C GLU A 100 -6.78 -16.31 15.47
N LEU A 101 -7.47 -15.44 14.73
CA LEU A 101 -7.09 -15.08 13.38
C LEU A 101 -5.75 -14.32 13.34
N LEU A 102 -5.57 -13.35 14.24
CA LEU A 102 -4.32 -12.60 14.35
C LEU A 102 -3.14 -13.48 14.75
N ASP A 103 -3.31 -14.35 15.73
CA ASP A 103 -2.28 -15.30 16.16
C ASP A 103 -1.89 -16.26 15.02
N ALA A 104 -2.85 -16.72 14.22
CA ALA A 104 -2.60 -17.56 13.07
C ALA A 104 -1.85 -16.80 11.95
N MET A 105 -2.18 -15.52 11.73
CA MET A 105 -1.46 -14.67 10.77
C MET A 105 -0.02 -14.42 11.22
N GLU A 106 0.20 -14.08 12.48
CA GLU A 106 1.53 -13.84 13.06
C GLU A 106 2.39 -15.12 13.00
N SER A 107 1.82 -16.26 13.39
CA SER A 107 2.53 -17.55 13.36
C SER A 107 2.84 -18.05 11.95
N SER A 108 2.11 -17.61 10.95
CA SER A 108 2.33 -17.99 9.55
C SER A 108 3.62 -17.44 8.96
N SER A 109 4.23 -16.43 9.59
CA SER A 109 5.38 -15.66 9.06
C SER A 109 5.12 -15.08 7.66
N PHE A 110 3.87 -14.90 7.27
CA PHE A 110 3.46 -14.43 5.96
C PHE A 110 3.10 -12.94 6.00
N THR A 111 3.63 -12.17 5.06
CA THR A 111 3.29 -10.75 4.93
C THR A 111 2.13 -10.60 3.94
N PHE A 112 1.00 -10.11 4.42
CA PHE A 112 -0.19 -9.85 3.59
C PHE A 112 -0.08 -8.47 2.93
N ASN A 113 0.57 -8.42 1.80
CA ASN A 113 0.67 -7.23 0.96
C ASN A 113 -0.49 -7.14 -0.03
N PRO A 114 -0.81 -5.94 -0.56
CA PRO A 114 -1.68 -5.82 -1.72
C PRO A 114 -1.17 -6.67 -2.88
N SER A 115 -2.08 -7.24 -3.66
CA SER A 115 -1.75 -8.06 -4.82
C SER A 115 -2.34 -7.46 -6.10
N VAL A 116 -1.82 -7.88 -7.25
CA VAL A 116 -2.31 -7.44 -8.55
C VAL A 116 -3.67 -8.08 -8.83
N ASP A 117 -4.71 -7.26 -8.92
CA ASP A 117 -6.05 -7.64 -9.34
C ASP A 117 -6.52 -6.89 -10.61
N ASN A 118 -5.72 -5.91 -11.06
CA ASN A 118 -6.03 -4.99 -12.16
C ASN A 118 -7.32 -4.16 -11.94
N ILE A 119 -7.75 -4.01 -10.72
CA ILE A 119 -8.89 -3.20 -10.28
C ILE A 119 -8.43 -2.18 -9.22
N THR A 120 -7.79 -2.67 -8.16
CA THR A 120 -7.27 -1.87 -7.04
C THR A 120 -5.74 -1.93 -6.92
N GLY A 121 -5.12 -2.97 -7.45
CA GLY A 121 -3.69 -3.17 -7.52
C GLY A 121 -3.24 -3.47 -8.95
N PHE A 122 -2.24 -2.77 -9.46
CA PHE A 122 -1.78 -2.87 -10.84
C PHE A 122 -0.31 -3.31 -10.90
N ALA A 123 0.03 -4.09 -11.94
CA ALA A 123 1.38 -4.60 -12.12
C ALA A 123 2.37 -3.52 -12.60
N ASP A 124 1.90 -2.49 -13.31
CA ASP A 124 2.75 -1.49 -13.96
C ASP A 124 2.16 -0.07 -13.79
N TYR A 125 2.35 0.48 -12.59
CA TYR A 125 1.98 1.86 -12.29
C TYR A 125 2.72 2.90 -13.17
N PRO A 126 4.03 2.74 -13.50
CA PRO A 126 4.71 3.62 -14.43
C PRO A 126 4.07 3.69 -15.82
N ALA A 127 3.62 2.56 -16.37
CA ALA A 127 2.93 2.54 -17.65
C ALA A 127 1.56 3.23 -17.59
N LEU A 128 0.80 3.02 -16.51
CA LEU A 128 -0.47 3.71 -16.27
C LEU A 128 -0.27 5.22 -16.14
N SER A 129 0.72 5.65 -15.37
CA SER A 129 1.10 7.05 -15.19
C SER A 129 1.45 7.70 -16.53
N LYS A 130 2.34 7.07 -17.30
CA LYS A 130 2.74 7.56 -18.63
C LYS A 130 1.55 7.66 -19.60
N ALA A 131 0.57 6.78 -19.45
CA ALA A 131 -0.66 6.79 -20.25
C ALA A 131 -1.72 7.78 -19.74
N GLY A 132 -1.46 8.49 -18.63
CA GLY A 132 -2.42 9.42 -18.00
C GLY A 132 -3.63 8.72 -17.37
N LYS A 133 -3.51 7.44 -17.05
CA LYS A 133 -4.60 6.62 -16.49
C LYS A 133 -4.65 6.71 -14.96
N PHE A 134 -4.84 7.90 -14.45
CA PHE A 134 -5.03 8.20 -13.04
C PHE A 134 -5.94 9.41 -12.88
N ALA A 135 -6.48 9.66 -11.70
CA ALA A 135 -7.37 10.79 -11.42
C ALA A 135 -6.63 12.12 -11.63
N GLN A 136 -7.14 12.95 -12.54
CA GLN A 136 -6.55 14.23 -12.93
C GLN A 136 -7.01 15.34 -11.96
N LEU A 137 -6.56 15.24 -10.70
CA LEU A 137 -6.88 16.18 -9.63
C LEU A 137 -5.60 16.81 -9.06
N PRO A 138 -5.68 17.91 -8.31
CA PRO A 138 -4.55 18.46 -7.60
C PRO A 138 -3.89 17.46 -6.67
N ILE A 139 -2.58 17.36 -6.75
CA ILE A 139 -1.74 16.50 -5.91
C ILE A 139 -0.72 17.36 -5.19
N VAL A 140 -0.63 17.21 -3.88
CA VAL A 140 0.50 17.68 -3.07
C VAL A 140 1.29 16.49 -2.61
N THR A 141 2.60 16.53 -2.78
CA THR A 141 3.48 15.44 -2.37
C THR A 141 4.75 16.00 -1.77
N GLY A 142 5.32 15.29 -0.83
CA GLY A 142 6.56 15.64 -0.17
C GLY A 142 7.22 14.45 0.49
N ASN A 143 8.48 14.62 0.80
CA ASN A 143 9.29 13.66 1.54
C ASN A 143 10.28 14.43 2.42
N ASN A 144 10.81 13.73 3.42
CA ASN A 144 11.86 14.28 4.27
C ASN A 144 13.17 14.39 3.46
N ASP A 145 14.05 15.24 3.89
CA ASP A 145 15.41 15.36 3.33
C ASP A 145 16.27 14.11 3.64
N PHE A 146 15.92 13.36 4.69
CA PHE A 146 16.61 12.14 5.09
C PHE A 146 15.62 11.04 5.49
N GLU A 147 14.98 10.42 4.49
CA GLU A 147 13.98 9.35 4.66
C GLU A 147 14.56 8.09 5.30
N ALA A 148 15.80 7.74 4.97
CA ALA A 148 16.44 6.51 5.42
C ALA A 148 16.88 6.54 6.89
N GLY A 149 16.92 7.70 7.55
CA GLY A 149 17.51 7.87 8.88
C GLY A 149 16.99 6.90 9.92
N ILE A 150 15.68 6.75 10.02
CA ILE A 150 15.05 5.84 10.98
C ILE A 150 15.42 4.38 10.73
N TYR A 151 15.57 3.98 9.46
CA TYR A 151 15.91 2.60 9.10
C TYR A 151 17.38 2.32 9.37
N ILE A 152 18.28 3.25 9.08
CA ILE A 152 19.71 3.12 9.33
C ILE A 152 19.97 2.93 10.83
N GLU A 153 19.34 3.72 11.70
CA GLU A 153 19.49 3.59 13.15
C GLU A 153 18.99 2.24 13.67
N VAL A 154 17.86 1.76 13.18
CA VAL A 154 17.31 0.46 13.58
C VAL A 154 18.20 -0.69 13.10
N TYR A 155 18.68 -0.65 11.86
CA TYR A 155 19.60 -1.67 11.35
C TYR A 155 20.98 -1.60 12.01
N ALA A 156 21.49 -0.42 12.35
CA ALA A 156 22.73 -0.27 13.09
C ALA A 156 22.64 -0.85 14.51
N LEU A 157 21.48 -0.82 15.15
CA LEU A 157 21.22 -1.46 16.44
C LEU A 157 21.17 -3.00 16.35
N ILE A 158 20.72 -3.53 15.20
CA ILE A 158 20.57 -4.97 14.98
C ILE A 158 21.88 -5.60 14.46
N ASN A 159 22.62 -4.90 13.59
CA ASN A 159 23.85 -5.40 13.01
C ASN A 159 24.81 -4.28 12.62
N GLN A 160 25.67 -3.87 13.55
CA GLN A 160 26.53 -2.70 13.44
C GLN A 160 27.54 -2.71 12.28
N THR A 161 27.79 -3.85 11.64
CA THR A 161 28.81 -3.98 10.60
C THR A 161 28.26 -4.05 9.19
N GLU A 162 27.04 -4.54 9.00
CA GLU A 162 26.46 -4.76 7.66
C GLU A 162 25.50 -3.64 7.23
N SER A 163 24.93 -2.88 8.18
CA SER A 163 23.91 -1.89 7.87
C SER A 163 24.42 -0.73 7.02
N TYR A 164 25.61 -0.24 7.29
CA TYR A 164 26.17 0.91 6.54
C TYR A 164 26.49 0.52 5.09
N THR A 165 27.07 -0.66 4.89
CA THR A 165 27.45 -1.19 3.57
C THR A 165 26.20 -1.57 2.76
N TYR A 166 25.14 -2.05 3.40
CA TYR A 166 23.88 -2.36 2.75
C TYR A 166 23.24 -1.10 2.15
N TRP A 167 23.19 -0.01 2.90
CA TRP A 167 22.59 1.25 2.45
C TRP A 167 23.47 1.99 1.44
N GLU A 168 24.79 1.98 1.58
CA GLU A 168 25.71 2.52 0.58
C GLU A 168 25.60 1.80 -0.77
N ASN A 169 25.31 0.52 -0.80
CA ASN A 169 25.23 -0.28 -2.02
C ASN A 169 23.83 -0.40 -2.63
N HIS A 170 22.76 -0.17 -1.85
CA HIS A 170 21.36 -0.29 -2.29
C HIS A 170 20.65 1.07 -2.42
N ASP A 171 21.33 2.07 -2.12
CA ASP A 171 21.08 3.31 -1.75
C ASP A 171 20.38 4.27 -2.58
N ASN A 172 20.86 4.67 -3.47
CA ASN A 172 20.47 5.82 -4.28
C ASN A 172 19.39 5.49 -5.31
N THR A 173 19.06 4.23 -5.50
CA THR A 173 18.03 3.80 -6.46
C THR A 173 16.72 3.39 -5.80
N THR A 174 16.77 2.96 -4.54
CA THR A 174 15.59 2.48 -3.82
C THR A 174 14.85 3.62 -3.09
N PHE A 175 15.59 4.63 -2.66
CA PHE A 175 15.03 5.86 -2.07
C PHE A 175 15.18 7.08 -3.00
N ALA A 176 15.46 6.87 -4.28
CA ALA A 176 15.28 7.91 -5.27
C ALA A 176 13.84 8.43 -5.17
N CYS A 177 13.68 9.73 -5.17
CA CYS A 177 12.37 10.37 -5.08
C CYS A 177 11.33 9.60 -5.88
N PRO A 178 10.23 9.18 -5.29
CA PRO A 178 9.23 8.41 -6.01
C PRO A 178 8.82 9.16 -7.25
N ALA A 179 8.82 8.48 -8.39
CA ALA A 179 8.32 9.02 -9.63
C ALA A 179 6.80 9.18 -9.48
N ILE A 180 6.38 10.32 -8.97
CA ILE A 180 4.98 10.64 -8.83
C ILE A 180 4.42 10.83 -10.21
N SER A 181 3.42 10.07 -10.52
CA SER A 181 2.50 10.15 -11.65
C SER A 181 2.88 11.22 -12.72
N GLY A 182 3.84 10.89 -13.59
CA GLY A 182 4.17 11.71 -14.78
C GLY A 182 5.04 12.95 -14.56
N ILE A 183 5.43 13.30 -13.35
CA ILE A 183 6.42 14.33 -13.08
C ILE A 183 7.74 13.63 -12.78
N MET A 184 8.65 13.62 -13.75
CA MET A 184 10.02 13.17 -13.54
C MET A 184 10.76 14.21 -12.71
N PRO A 185 11.14 13.95 -11.46
CA PRO A 185 12.02 14.86 -10.75
C PRO A 185 13.44 14.76 -11.30
N ALA A 186 14.12 15.87 -11.26
CA ALA A 186 15.58 15.85 -11.33
C ALA A 186 16.12 14.98 -10.17
N PRO A 187 17.29 14.36 -10.30
CA PRO A 187 17.87 13.60 -9.20
C PRO A 187 17.91 14.46 -7.95
N CYS A 188 17.47 13.90 -6.83
CA CYS A 188 17.53 14.61 -5.55
C CYS A 188 18.98 15.05 -5.31
N PRO A 189 19.24 16.31 -5.01
CA PRO A 189 20.58 16.72 -4.64
C PRO A 189 20.95 16.04 -3.31
N VAL A 190 22.13 15.43 -3.28
CA VAL A 190 22.75 14.86 -2.09
C VAL A 190 23.19 16.02 -1.18
#